data_2a46c1fe5e97e083845b8ebd2679aa5f
#
_entry.id   2a46c1fe5e97e083845b8ebd2679aa5f
#
_cell.length_a   1.000
_cell.length_b   1.000
_cell.length_c   1.000
_cell.angle_alpha   90.00
_cell.angle_beta   90.00
_cell.angle_gamma   90.00
#
_symmetry.space_group_name_H-M   'P 1'
#
loop_
_entity.id
_entity.type
_entity.pdbx_description
1 polymer ?
#
loop_
_entity_poly.entity_id
_entity_poly.type
_entity_poly.pdbx_seq_one_letter_code
_entity_poly.pdbx_strand_id
1 'polypeptide(L)'
;MYDKKQQRKLYDLSKRLLKTEVANNSLEATAQATDLRSVIVYHEWKYAVQNDPVISDFEYDTLYKKLEALEANFPDLVSPDSPTQRVANDLSTDLSSVAHLTPMLSLDNSYNAADLKSFDERIRKLTGLTEEAEIEYAVEPKYDGGSIALVYENNRLVRAATRGNGVKGEEMTANARTLKSIPLSADLKAHGIHKAELRGEVLIRKDNFDKINQRREAEGLSVFANPRNAATGGLRMKDPKEAAKRGLEAFVYQLGYAENEQGANILANFITHSESIALLGNAGFKIPDAGHAVCKNIQEVIDFCLKWQEKRDSYDYELDGMVVKVNSRALQEQCGFTSHHPRWAIAFKFKAKQATTKLLNVEYQVGKVGSITPVAKLEPVHLAGVTVSSVSLHNEEFIKSKDLRLGDTVLVERAGDVIPYIVKAMKDLRTGKEQPLQYPKTCPINPTDTSVELIKEEGEAAWRCPNCVCGAQSLQKMIFHVSKPAMDIDGFGKSIVCLLYTSPSPRDRTRSRMPSSA
;
A
#
# COMPACT_ATOMS: atom_id res chain seq x y z
N MET A 1 0.35 8.03 25.23
CA MET A 1 1.69 7.58 25.65
C MET A 1 2.22 8.42 26.81
N TYR A 2 2.28 9.73 26.70
CA TYR A 2 2.79 10.62 27.77
C TYR A 2 1.73 11.61 28.21
N ASP A 3 1.46 11.70 29.54
CA ASP A 3 0.64 12.76 30.09
C ASP A 3 1.38 14.12 30.11
N LYS A 4 0.68 15.23 30.39
CA LYS A 4 1.27 16.57 30.38
C LYS A 4 2.44 16.73 31.36
N LYS A 5 2.41 16.05 32.52
CA LYS A 5 3.46 16.08 33.53
C LYS A 5 4.71 15.34 33.06
N GLN A 6 4.52 14.18 32.46
CA GLN A 6 5.60 13.36 31.85
C GLN A 6 6.24 14.12 30.68
N GLN A 7 5.44 14.72 29.78
CA GLN A 7 5.97 15.52 28.67
C GLN A 7 6.86 16.65 29.15
N ARG A 8 6.41 17.42 30.16
CA ARG A 8 7.22 18.49 30.75
C ARG A 8 8.52 17.96 31.37
N LYS A 9 8.46 16.87 32.14
CA LYS A 9 9.64 16.25 32.74
C LYS A 9 10.66 15.81 31.66
N LEU A 10 10.21 15.18 30.57
CA LEU A 10 11.08 14.73 29.48
C LEU A 10 11.66 15.92 28.70
N TYR A 11 10.87 16.96 28.47
CA TYR A 11 11.36 18.18 27.84
C TYR A 11 12.45 18.86 28.68
N ASP A 12 12.24 19.04 30.00
CA ASP A 12 13.22 19.65 30.91
C ASP A 12 14.48 18.77 31.01
N LEU A 13 14.32 17.43 30.99
CA LEU A 13 15.43 16.46 30.95
C LEU A 13 16.25 16.60 29.67
N SER A 14 15.59 16.72 28.50
CA SER A 14 16.30 16.91 27.21
C SER A 14 17.12 18.19 27.19
N LYS A 15 16.60 19.33 27.74
CA LYS A 15 17.33 20.60 27.84
C LYS A 15 18.55 20.51 28.78
N ARG A 16 18.48 19.68 29.81
CA ARG A 16 19.62 19.37 30.69
C ARG A 16 20.66 18.53 29.96
N LEU A 17 20.24 17.44 29.32
CA LEU A 17 21.13 16.52 28.59
C LEU A 17 21.87 17.20 27.43
N LEU A 18 21.25 18.16 26.76
CA LEU A 18 21.92 18.96 25.73
C LEU A 18 23.18 19.67 26.26
N LYS A 19 23.17 20.10 27.54
CA LYS A 19 24.28 20.83 28.21
C LYS A 19 25.28 19.91 28.92
N THR A 20 24.90 18.64 29.19
CA THR A 20 25.75 17.69 29.93
C THR A 20 26.75 17.03 28.96
N GLU A 21 28.00 16.87 29.36
CA GLU A 21 28.98 16.09 28.59
C GLU A 21 28.68 14.59 28.60
N VAL A 22 29.30 13.87 27.67
CA VAL A 22 29.18 12.40 27.60
C VAL A 22 29.93 11.77 28.76
N ALA A 23 29.28 10.88 29.50
CA ALA A 23 29.86 10.26 30.69
C ALA A 23 31.06 9.36 30.33
N ASN A 24 32.07 9.37 31.18
CA ASN A 24 33.34 8.65 30.99
C ASN A 24 33.46 7.39 31.90
N ASN A 25 32.51 7.17 32.78
CA ASN A 25 32.49 5.97 33.64
C ASN A 25 31.19 5.18 33.45
N SER A 26 31.25 3.88 33.67
CA SER A 26 30.16 2.94 33.36
C SER A 26 28.87 3.22 34.14
N LEU A 27 28.94 3.66 35.39
CA LEU A 27 27.77 3.90 36.23
C LEU A 27 26.98 5.12 35.73
N GLU A 28 27.68 6.23 35.48
CA GLU A 28 27.08 7.46 34.94
C GLU A 28 26.60 7.25 33.50
N ALA A 29 27.36 6.50 32.69
CA ALA A 29 27.00 6.15 31.31
C ALA A 29 25.68 5.37 31.23
N THR A 30 25.45 4.42 32.15
CA THR A 30 24.20 3.64 32.24
C THR A 30 23.00 4.54 32.50
N ALA A 31 23.10 5.43 33.47
CA ALA A 31 22.04 6.39 33.80
C ALA A 31 21.79 7.37 32.64
N GLN A 32 22.87 7.93 32.06
CA GLN A 32 22.78 8.89 30.97
C GLN A 32 22.21 8.24 29.68
N ALA A 33 22.59 7.00 29.34
CA ALA A 33 22.05 6.29 28.20
C ALA A 33 20.55 6.04 28.36
N THR A 34 20.09 5.65 29.57
CA THR A 34 18.67 5.46 29.87
C THR A 34 17.89 6.76 29.71
N ASP A 35 18.41 7.86 30.22
CA ASP A 35 17.81 9.18 30.11
C ASP A 35 17.77 9.65 28.66
N LEU A 36 18.86 9.48 27.88
CA LEU A 36 18.95 9.83 26.47
C LEU A 36 17.96 9.03 25.63
N ARG A 37 17.85 7.71 25.82
CA ARG A 37 16.84 6.89 25.12
C ARG A 37 15.42 7.40 25.39
N SER A 38 15.12 7.69 26.66
CA SER A 38 13.80 8.17 27.04
C SER A 38 13.42 9.49 26.36
N VAL A 39 14.33 10.45 26.30
CA VAL A 39 14.05 11.74 25.65
C VAL A 39 14.04 11.65 24.13
N ILE A 40 14.90 10.83 23.51
CA ILE A 40 14.91 10.62 22.07
C ILE A 40 13.58 9.96 21.62
N VAL A 41 13.13 8.89 22.29
CA VAL A 41 11.84 8.24 22.02
C VAL A 41 10.67 9.22 22.21
N TYR A 42 10.71 10.07 23.24
CA TYR A 42 9.71 11.12 23.44
C TYR A 42 9.67 12.12 22.27
N HIS A 43 10.82 12.59 21.80
CA HIS A 43 10.89 13.54 20.68
C HIS A 43 10.53 12.88 19.34
N GLU A 44 10.86 11.61 19.13
CA GLU A 44 10.36 10.84 17.98
C GLU A 44 8.83 10.73 17.97
N TRP A 45 8.24 10.43 19.13
CA TRP A 45 6.78 10.38 19.28
C TRP A 45 6.13 11.76 19.02
N LYS A 46 6.70 12.84 19.56
CA LYS A 46 6.22 14.21 19.29
C LYS A 46 6.28 14.55 17.81
N TYR A 47 7.36 14.19 17.13
CA TYR A 47 7.57 14.48 15.72
C TYR A 47 6.72 13.59 14.81
N ALA A 48 6.85 12.26 14.94
CA ALA A 48 6.30 11.31 13.97
C ALA A 48 4.83 10.92 14.25
N VAL A 49 4.40 10.94 15.51
CA VAL A 49 3.04 10.54 15.90
C VAL A 49 2.15 11.76 16.13
N GLN A 50 2.65 12.77 16.88
CA GLN A 50 1.85 13.95 17.22
C GLN A 50 1.94 15.09 16.19
N ASN A 51 2.89 15.03 15.24
CA ASN A 51 3.20 16.12 14.29
C ASN A 51 3.43 17.48 15.01
N ASP A 52 3.97 17.46 16.23
CA ASP A 52 4.16 18.61 17.12
C ASP A 52 5.57 18.59 17.72
N PRO A 53 6.64 18.84 16.90
CA PRO A 53 8.00 18.86 17.39
C PRO A 53 8.22 20.03 18.37
N VAL A 54 8.86 19.73 19.51
CA VAL A 54 9.12 20.71 20.60
C VAL A 54 10.59 21.05 20.76
N ILE A 55 11.49 20.45 19.96
CA ILE A 55 12.90 20.79 19.83
C ILE A 55 13.26 20.90 18.34
N SER A 56 14.38 21.57 18.04
CA SER A 56 14.91 21.66 16.68
C SER A 56 15.58 20.36 16.25
N ASP A 57 15.75 20.17 14.94
CA ASP A 57 16.48 19.03 14.37
C ASP A 57 17.93 18.98 14.89
N PHE A 58 18.58 20.14 15.04
CA PHE A 58 19.93 20.24 15.60
C PHE A 58 20.00 19.74 17.05
N GLU A 59 19.01 20.08 17.88
CA GLU A 59 18.94 19.61 19.27
C GLU A 59 18.70 18.12 19.33
N TYR A 60 17.81 17.60 18.47
CA TYR A 60 17.57 16.16 18.34
C TYR A 60 18.84 15.40 17.92
N ASP A 61 19.52 15.84 16.87
CA ASP A 61 20.76 15.24 16.39
C ASP A 61 21.87 15.26 17.47
N THR A 62 21.92 16.32 18.25
CA THR A 62 22.89 16.43 19.37
C THR A 62 22.62 15.37 20.44
N LEU A 63 21.35 15.15 20.84
CA LEU A 63 20.99 14.11 21.81
C LEU A 63 21.28 12.71 21.23
N TYR A 64 20.95 12.50 19.97
CA TYR A 64 21.18 11.23 19.27
C TYR A 64 22.67 10.88 19.19
N LYS A 65 23.53 11.81 18.78
CA LYS A 65 25.00 11.63 18.74
C LYS A 65 25.61 11.34 20.11
N LYS A 66 25.07 11.94 21.18
CA LYS A 66 25.51 11.61 22.55
C LYS A 66 25.20 10.18 22.92
N LEU A 67 24.02 9.66 22.53
CA LEU A 67 23.67 8.27 22.75
C LEU A 67 24.56 7.33 21.92
N GLU A 68 24.81 7.63 20.66
CA GLU A 68 25.74 6.87 19.82
C GLU A 68 27.15 6.80 20.44
N ALA A 69 27.66 7.93 20.91
CA ALA A 69 28.97 7.97 21.55
C ALA A 69 29.03 7.14 22.85
N LEU A 70 27.97 7.16 23.66
CA LEU A 70 27.90 6.33 24.86
C LEU A 70 27.86 4.84 24.52
N GLU A 71 27.04 4.44 23.54
CA GLU A 71 26.91 3.04 23.12
C GLU A 71 28.17 2.54 22.41
N ALA A 72 28.92 3.41 21.73
CA ALA A 72 30.24 3.07 21.16
C ALA A 72 31.31 2.89 22.24
N ASN A 73 31.34 3.74 23.29
CA ASN A 73 32.27 3.65 24.38
C ASN A 73 31.96 2.51 25.36
N PHE A 74 30.67 2.15 25.49
CA PHE A 74 30.18 1.13 26.40
C PHE A 74 29.23 0.18 25.67
N PRO A 75 29.74 -0.79 24.86
CA PRO A 75 28.91 -1.69 24.04
C PRO A 75 27.88 -2.50 24.83
N ASP A 76 28.12 -2.80 26.09
CA ASP A 76 27.18 -3.51 26.96
C ASP A 76 25.89 -2.72 27.25
N LEU A 77 25.90 -1.40 26.99
CA LEU A 77 24.71 -0.56 27.12
C LEU A 77 23.78 -0.64 25.90
N VAL A 78 24.23 -1.19 24.79
CA VAL A 78 23.40 -1.30 23.56
C VAL A 78 22.18 -2.17 23.83
N SER A 79 20.99 -1.61 23.65
CA SER A 79 19.73 -2.34 23.75
C SER A 79 19.11 -2.53 22.36
N PRO A 80 18.50 -3.71 22.05
CA PRO A 80 17.85 -3.96 20.76
C PRO A 80 16.75 -2.97 20.41
N ASP A 81 16.16 -2.28 21.41
CA ASP A 81 15.14 -1.24 21.29
C ASP A 81 15.70 0.19 21.40
N SER A 82 17.04 0.35 21.43
CA SER A 82 17.65 1.67 21.37
C SER A 82 17.31 2.39 20.05
N PRO A 83 17.03 3.71 20.06
CA PRO A 83 16.87 4.50 18.85
C PRO A 83 18.05 4.37 17.87
N THR A 84 19.27 4.16 18.35
CA THR A 84 20.47 3.93 17.54
C THR A 84 20.43 2.61 16.74
N GLN A 85 19.60 1.66 17.16
CA GLN A 85 19.43 0.35 16.51
C GLN A 85 18.29 0.34 15.47
N ARG A 86 17.72 1.53 15.12
CA ARG A 86 16.69 1.62 14.10
C ARG A 86 17.17 1.26 12.71
N VAL A 87 18.40 1.68 12.37
CA VAL A 87 18.97 1.48 11.03
C VAL A 87 20.02 0.38 11.09
N ALA A 88 19.70 -0.80 10.56
CA ALA A 88 20.65 -1.88 10.44
C ALA A 88 21.78 -1.53 9.46
N ASN A 89 23.01 -2.02 9.75
CA ASN A 89 24.16 -1.80 8.89
C ASN A 89 24.24 -2.78 7.72
N ASP A 90 23.50 -3.89 7.79
CA ASP A 90 23.57 -4.96 6.81
C ASP A 90 22.49 -4.83 5.74
N LEU A 91 22.88 -5.08 4.49
CA LEU A 91 21.94 -5.19 3.37
C LEU A 91 21.10 -6.45 3.54
N SER A 92 19.78 -6.33 3.38
CA SER A 92 18.91 -7.50 3.28
C SER A 92 19.14 -8.17 1.94
N THR A 93 19.73 -9.38 1.96
CA THR A 93 20.03 -10.11 0.71
C THR A 93 18.79 -10.78 0.12
N ASP A 94 17.87 -11.24 0.96
CA ASP A 94 16.62 -11.89 0.53
C ASP A 94 15.48 -11.52 1.46
N LEU A 95 14.31 -11.20 0.86
CA LEU A 95 13.07 -10.96 1.58
C LEU A 95 12.41 -12.31 1.89
N SER A 96 12.70 -12.88 3.07
CA SER A 96 12.11 -14.14 3.49
C SER A 96 10.58 -14.02 3.63
N SER A 97 9.87 -15.11 3.32
CA SER A 97 8.42 -15.18 3.50
C SER A 97 8.08 -15.66 4.91
N VAL A 98 7.26 -14.90 5.64
CA VAL A 98 6.85 -15.22 7.01
C VAL A 98 5.33 -15.31 7.14
N ALA A 99 4.85 -16.22 7.99
CA ALA A 99 3.42 -16.39 8.24
C ALA A 99 2.89 -15.30 9.18
N HIS A 100 1.66 -14.81 8.92
CA HIS A 100 0.92 -13.99 9.87
C HIS A 100 0.39 -14.82 11.03
N LEU A 101 0.22 -14.21 12.22
CA LEU A 101 -0.41 -14.87 13.36
C LEU A 101 -1.90 -15.11 13.11
N THR A 102 -2.53 -14.20 12.37
CA THR A 102 -3.91 -14.34 11.88
C THR A 102 -4.01 -13.86 10.43
N PRO A 103 -4.91 -14.43 9.58
CA PRO A 103 -5.02 -14.04 8.18
C PRO A 103 -5.34 -12.55 7.99
N MET A 104 -4.65 -11.88 7.07
CA MET A 104 -4.93 -10.52 6.64
C MET A 104 -5.92 -10.53 5.47
N LEU A 105 -7.20 -10.43 5.79
CA LEU A 105 -8.29 -10.50 4.82
C LEU A 105 -8.46 -9.17 4.06
N SER A 106 -9.06 -9.25 2.87
CA SER A 106 -9.55 -8.09 2.13
C SER A 106 -10.85 -7.56 2.77
N LEU A 107 -11.38 -6.46 2.25
CA LEU A 107 -12.69 -5.91 2.64
C LEU A 107 -13.65 -6.03 1.45
N ASP A 108 -14.91 -6.25 1.75
CA ASP A 108 -15.99 -6.05 0.78
C ASP A 108 -16.15 -4.56 0.46
N ASN A 109 -16.68 -4.21 -0.70
CA ASN A 109 -16.78 -2.82 -1.15
C ASN A 109 -18.23 -2.35 -1.18
N SER A 110 -18.41 -1.06 -0.87
CA SER A 110 -19.65 -0.30 -1.09
C SER A 110 -19.30 1.02 -1.79
N TYR A 111 -20.25 1.56 -2.55
CA TYR A 111 -20.02 2.74 -3.39
C TYR A 111 -21.05 3.84 -3.16
N ASN A 112 -22.11 3.56 -2.41
CA ASN A 112 -23.21 4.48 -2.18
C ASN A 112 -23.94 4.19 -0.85
N ALA A 113 -24.88 5.05 -0.47
CA ALA A 113 -25.64 4.93 0.76
C ALA A 113 -26.51 3.67 0.82
N ALA A 114 -27.03 3.18 -0.32
CA ALA A 114 -27.86 1.98 -0.34
C ALA A 114 -27.04 0.73 0.00
N ASP A 115 -25.79 0.65 -0.49
CA ASP A 115 -24.89 -0.45 -0.17
C ASP A 115 -24.57 -0.50 1.34
N LEU A 116 -24.39 0.67 1.98
CA LEU A 116 -24.16 0.76 3.43
C LEU A 116 -25.41 0.35 4.23
N LYS A 117 -26.61 0.71 3.77
CA LYS A 117 -27.87 0.25 4.39
C LYS A 117 -28.00 -1.27 4.28
N SER A 118 -27.73 -1.83 3.11
CA SER A 118 -27.72 -3.30 2.92
C SER A 118 -26.67 -4.02 3.77
N PHE A 119 -25.56 -3.34 4.07
CA PHE A 119 -24.57 -3.85 5.03
C PHE A 119 -25.15 -3.90 6.44
N ASP A 120 -25.81 -2.84 6.94
CA ASP A 120 -26.47 -2.80 8.25
C ASP A 120 -27.55 -3.89 8.37
N GLU A 121 -28.43 -4.02 7.36
CA GLU A 121 -29.46 -5.06 7.29
C GLU A 121 -28.85 -6.47 7.40
N ARG A 122 -27.73 -6.70 6.70
CA ARG A 122 -26.99 -7.97 6.78
C ARG A 122 -26.44 -8.23 8.19
N ILE A 123 -25.89 -7.20 8.86
CA ILE A 123 -25.42 -7.32 10.24
C ILE A 123 -26.58 -7.69 11.16
N ARG A 124 -27.71 -7.00 11.09
CA ARG A 124 -28.92 -7.28 11.90
C ARG A 124 -29.40 -8.71 11.70
N LYS A 125 -29.46 -9.15 10.44
CA LYS A 125 -29.87 -10.53 10.13
C LYS A 125 -28.91 -11.58 10.72
N LEU A 126 -27.59 -11.33 10.70
CA LEU A 126 -26.59 -12.26 11.22
C LEU A 126 -26.58 -12.32 12.76
N THR A 127 -26.93 -11.20 13.41
CA THR A 127 -26.89 -11.07 14.89
C THR A 127 -28.26 -11.23 15.55
N GLY A 128 -29.33 -11.31 14.75
CA GLY A 128 -30.72 -11.39 15.26
C GLY A 128 -31.23 -10.10 15.90
N LEU A 129 -30.57 -8.96 15.67
CA LEU A 129 -30.96 -7.67 16.20
C LEU A 129 -32.16 -7.09 15.42
N THR A 130 -33.10 -6.45 16.14
CA THR A 130 -34.23 -5.74 15.55
C THR A 130 -33.79 -4.41 14.91
N GLU A 131 -34.67 -3.78 14.10
CA GLU A 131 -34.39 -2.48 13.50
C GLU A 131 -34.19 -1.37 14.54
N GLU A 132 -34.79 -1.49 15.69
CA GLU A 132 -34.75 -0.52 16.80
C GLU A 132 -33.44 -0.63 17.61
N ALA A 133 -32.71 -1.75 17.51
CA ALA A 133 -31.47 -1.94 18.24
C ALA A 133 -30.36 -1.04 17.69
N GLU A 134 -29.68 -0.32 18.56
CA GLU A 134 -28.52 0.50 18.17
C GLU A 134 -27.32 -0.40 17.86
N ILE A 135 -26.68 -0.17 16.70
CA ILE A 135 -25.41 -0.79 16.31
C ILE A 135 -24.40 0.33 16.11
N GLU A 136 -23.40 0.37 16.98
CA GLU A 136 -22.29 1.30 16.82
C GLU A 136 -21.30 0.84 15.76
N TYR A 137 -20.83 1.77 14.96
CA TYR A 137 -19.83 1.58 13.92
C TYR A 137 -18.61 2.46 14.17
N ALA A 138 -17.41 1.86 14.14
CA ALA A 138 -16.17 2.61 14.02
C ALA A 138 -15.90 2.88 12.52
N VAL A 139 -15.76 4.15 12.18
CA VAL A 139 -15.43 4.59 10.81
C VAL A 139 -14.05 5.21 10.82
N GLU A 140 -13.21 4.80 9.89
CA GLU A 140 -11.82 5.24 9.80
C GLU A 140 -11.37 5.44 8.35
N PRO A 141 -10.34 6.27 8.08
CA PRO A 141 -9.81 6.47 6.74
C PRO A 141 -9.33 5.16 6.13
N LYS A 142 -9.73 4.90 4.89
CA LYS A 142 -9.15 3.85 4.08
C LYS A 142 -7.91 4.39 3.39
N TYR A 143 -6.79 4.21 4.02
CA TYR A 143 -5.49 4.64 3.52
C TYR A 143 -5.12 3.90 2.23
N ASP A 144 -4.49 4.62 1.29
CA ASP A 144 -3.95 4.06 0.06
C ASP A 144 -2.42 3.98 0.13
N GLY A 145 -1.91 2.88 0.68
CA GLY A 145 -0.50 2.66 0.94
C GLY A 145 -0.06 1.22 0.76
N GLY A 146 0.85 0.79 1.63
CA GLY A 146 1.32 -0.60 1.74
C GLY A 146 0.96 -1.21 3.08
N SER A 147 0.12 -2.25 3.07
CA SER A 147 -0.28 -2.91 4.30
C SER A 147 0.91 -3.58 5.00
N ILE A 148 0.95 -3.45 6.33
CA ILE A 148 1.98 -4.01 7.19
C ILE A 148 1.37 -4.72 8.39
N ALA A 149 1.95 -5.86 8.76
CA ALA A 149 1.72 -6.55 10.03
C ALA A 149 2.95 -6.36 10.92
N LEU A 150 2.74 -5.95 12.17
CA LEU A 150 3.78 -5.72 13.17
C LEU A 150 3.57 -6.69 14.32
N VAL A 151 4.57 -7.52 14.63
CA VAL A 151 4.52 -8.45 15.76
C VAL A 151 5.38 -7.89 16.88
N TYR A 152 4.76 -7.74 18.04
CA TYR A 152 5.41 -7.38 19.30
C TYR A 152 5.41 -8.56 20.25
N GLU A 153 6.53 -8.80 20.88
CA GLU A 153 6.67 -9.76 21.98
C GLU A 153 7.43 -9.09 23.12
N ASN A 154 6.95 -9.25 24.34
CA ASN A 154 7.58 -8.64 25.52
C ASN A 154 7.83 -7.13 25.36
N ASN A 155 6.84 -6.41 24.88
CA ASN A 155 6.90 -4.96 24.58
C ASN A 155 7.81 -4.57 23.40
N ARG A 156 8.52 -5.46 22.73
CA ARG A 156 9.48 -5.15 21.65
C ARG A 156 8.97 -5.56 20.30
N LEU A 157 9.27 -4.75 19.28
CA LEU A 157 9.06 -5.11 17.88
C LEU A 157 10.01 -6.23 17.50
N VAL A 158 9.46 -7.43 17.24
CA VAL A 158 10.25 -8.61 16.85
C VAL A 158 10.16 -8.91 15.36
N ARG A 159 9.03 -8.52 14.70
CA ARG A 159 8.84 -8.81 13.28
C ARG A 159 7.89 -7.80 12.63
N ALA A 160 8.17 -7.47 11.37
CA ALA A 160 7.26 -6.75 10.49
C ALA A 160 7.20 -7.46 9.15
N ALA A 161 6.01 -7.55 8.55
CA ALA A 161 5.81 -8.21 7.25
C ALA A 161 4.78 -7.47 6.39
N THR A 162 4.92 -7.54 5.07
CA THR A 162 3.88 -7.09 4.13
C THR A 162 2.68 -8.02 4.20
N ARG A 163 1.51 -7.60 3.66
CA ARG A 163 0.32 -8.46 3.59
C ARG A 163 0.57 -9.76 2.79
N GLY A 164 1.37 -9.68 1.73
CA GLY A 164 1.57 -10.80 0.82
C GLY A 164 0.25 -11.33 0.26
N ASN A 165 0.03 -12.65 0.38
CA ASN A 165 -1.22 -13.30 -0.01
C ASN A 165 -2.28 -13.34 1.10
N GLY A 166 -2.03 -12.67 2.23
CA GLY A 166 -2.91 -12.65 3.40
C GLY A 166 -2.61 -13.74 4.44
N VAL A 167 -1.90 -14.81 4.07
CA VAL A 167 -1.46 -15.88 4.99
C VAL A 167 0.02 -15.73 5.30
N LYS A 168 0.81 -15.38 4.29
CA LYS A 168 2.25 -15.12 4.38
C LYS A 168 2.59 -13.81 3.68
N GLY A 169 3.52 -13.06 4.24
CA GLY A 169 4.06 -11.82 3.68
C GLY A 169 5.59 -11.83 3.62
N GLU A 170 6.16 -10.87 2.92
CA GLU A 170 7.61 -10.64 2.89
C GLU A 170 8.05 -9.97 4.18
N GLU A 171 9.11 -10.47 4.81
CA GLU A 171 9.66 -9.90 6.04
C GLU A 171 10.33 -8.54 5.76
N MET A 172 9.91 -7.51 6.50
CA MET A 172 10.34 -6.12 6.35
C MET A 172 10.82 -5.50 7.67
N THR A 173 11.23 -6.31 8.64
CA THR A 173 11.53 -5.84 10.01
C THR A 173 12.61 -4.77 10.01
N ALA A 174 13.68 -4.94 9.26
CA ALA A 174 14.78 -3.97 9.17
C ALA A 174 14.29 -2.60 8.65
N ASN A 175 13.46 -2.61 7.59
CA ASN A 175 12.90 -1.38 7.04
C ASN A 175 11.83 -0.77 7.95
N ALA A 176 10.94 -1.58 8.54
CA ALA A 176 9.91 -1.12 9.47
C ALA A 176 10.52 -0.42 10.71
N ARG A 177 11.66 -0.90 11.20
CA ARG A 177 12.41 -0.26 12.31
C ARG A 177 12.85 1.16 11.99
N THR A 178 13.07 1.50 10.73
CA THR A 178 13.46 2.85 10.31
C THR A 178 12.32 3.87 10.38
N LEU A 179 11.06 3.42 10.41
CA LEU A 179 9.88 4.27 10.47
C LEU A 179 9.71 4.78 11.92
N LYS A 180 9.91 6.08 12.14
CA LYS A 180 9.80 6.69 13.48
C LYS A 180 8.38 6.64 14.06
N SER A 181 7.35 6.45 13.24
CA SER A 181 5.96 6.21 13.66
C SER A 181 5.72 4.81 14.23
N ILE A 182 6.68 3.88 14.09
CA ILE A 182 6.64 2.54 14.68
C ILE A 182 7.55 2.53 15.92
N PRO A 183 7.01 2.41 17.14
CA PRO A 183 7.80 2.27 18.34
C PRO A 183 8.63 0.97 18.30
N LEU A 184 9.93 1.04 18.62
CA LEU A 184 10.74 -0.18 18.78
C LEU A 184 10.33 -0.96 20.04
N SER A 185 9.82 -0.24 21.05
CA SER A 185 9.23 -0.80 22.26
C SER A 185 7.94 -0.07 22.59
N ALA A 186 6.90 -0.80 22.97
CA ALA A 186 5.59 -0.29 23.36
C ALA A 186 5.10 -1.04 24.60
N ASP A 187 4.58 -0.32 25.60
CA ASP A 187 4.15 -0.92 26.87
C ASP A 187 2.80 -1.64 26.73
N LEU A 188 2.81 -2.77 26.07
CA LEU A 188 1.66 -3.64 25.87
C LEU A 188 1.43 -4.56 27.09
N LYS A 189 2.49 -4.89 27.85
CA LYS A 189 2.39 -5.71 29.06
C LYS A 189 1.57 -5.05 30.17
N ALA A 190 1.59 -3.72 30.29
CA ALA A 190 0.72 -3.00 31.22
C ALA A 190 -0.77 -3.27 30.96
N HIS A 191 -1.12 -3.75 29.77
CA HIS A 191 -2.48 -4.14 29.36
C HIS A 191 -2.68 -5.66 29.28
N GLY A 192 -1.76 -6.44 29.87
CA GLY A 192 -1.82 -7.90 29.89
C GLY A 192 -1.43 -8.57 28.56
N ILE A 193 -0.92 -7.81 27.59
CA ILE A 193 -0.55 -8.30 26.26
C ILE A 193 0.94 -8.66 26.26
N HIS A 194 1.25 -9.96 26.17
CA HIS A 194 2.60 -10.47 26.05
C HIS A 194 3.07 -10.53 24.61
N LYS A 195 2.18 -10.94 23.70
CA LYS A 195 2.40 -11.01 22.26
C LYS A 195 1.21 -10.42 21.50
N ALA A 196 1.50 -9.63 20.47
CA ALA A 196 0.48 -9.02 19.65
C ALA A 196 0.88 -9.00 18.17
N GLU A 197 -0.11 -9.11 17.26
CA GLU A 197 0.01 -8.72 15.87
C GLU A 197 -0.88 -7.51 15.60
N LEU A 198 -0.26 -6.41 15.22
CA LEU A 198 -0.91 -5.15 14.86
C LEU A 198 -0.93 -5.03 13.34
N ARG A 199 -2.00 -4.44 12.81
CA ARG A 199 -2.12 -4.16 11.36
C ARG A 199 -2.17 -2.69 11.11
N GLY A 200 -1.43 -2.28 10.11
CA GLY A 200 -1.31 -0.88 9.71
C GLY A 200 -1.15 -0.71 8.21
N GLU A 201 -1.08 0.55 7.81
CA GLU A 201 -0.76 0.95 6.44
C GLU A 201 0.43 1.88 6.46
N VAL A 202 1.43 1.57 5.63
CA VAL A 202 2.61 2.42 5.42
C VAL A 202 2.31 3.41 4.32
N LEU A 203 2.51 4.67 4.63
CA LEU A 203 2.13 5.81 3.80
C LEU A 203 3.31 6.76 3.62
N ILE A 204 3.13 7.66 2.68
CA ILE A 204 3.97 8.85 2.52
C ILE A 204 3.05 10.08 2.47
N ARG A 205 3.43 11.15 3.16
CA ARG A 205 2.71 12.42 3.09
C ARG A 205 2.82 13.02 1.69
N LYS A 206 1.77 13.69 1.23
CA LYS A 206 1.72 14.32 -0.10
C LYS A 206 2.86 15.31 -0.32
N ASP A 207 3.15 16.17 0.66
CA ASP A 207 4.24 17.14 0.59
C ASP A 207 5.63 16.48 0.50
N ASN A 208 5.83 15.35 1.20
CA ASN A 208 7.08 14.59 1.15
C ASN A 208 7.20 13.82 -0.18
N PHE A 209 6.11 13.29 -0.70
CA PHE A 209 6.06 12.67 -2.03
C PHE A 209 6.51 13.64 -3.12
N ASP A 210 6.00 14.88 -3.09
CA ASP A 210 6.37 15.93 -4.05
C ASP A 210 7.87 16.26 -3.97
N LYS A 211 8.42 16.41 -2.75
CA LYS A 211 9.87 16.65 -2.53
C LYS A 211 10.73 15.50 -3.06
N ILE A 212 10.30 14.26 -2.88
CA ILE A 212 11.02 13.09 -3.39
C ILE A 212 11.02 13.10 -4.92
N ASN A 213 9.88 13.37 -5.55
CA ASN A 213 9.78 13.40 -7.00
C ASN A 213 10.60 14.55 -7.61
N GLN A 214 10.58 15.75 -7.01
CA GLN A 214 11.45 16.88 -7.43
C GLN A 214 12.94 16.50 -7.36
N ARG A 215 13.39 15.81 -6.30
CA ARG A 215 14.78 15.33 -6.18
C ARG A 215 15.11 14.31 -7.24
N ARG A 216 14.24 13.33 -7.48
CA ARG A 216 14.44 12.31 -8.51
C ARG A 216 14.53 12.91 -9.91
N GLU A 217 13.70 13.90 -10.22
CA GLU A 217 13.74 14.62 -11.48
C GLU A 217 15.06 15.37 -11.66
N ALA A 218 15.52 16.07 -10.61
CA ALA A 218 16.82 16.75 -10.60
C ALA A 218 18.01 15.79 -10.80
N GLU A 219 17.89 14.54 -10.32
CA GLU A 219 18.88 13.46 -10.50
C GLU A 219 18.71 12.69 -11.83
N GLY A 220 17.74 13.06 -12.68
CA GLY A 220 17.44 12.37 -13.93
C GLY A 220 16.83 10.97 -13.77
N LEU A 221 16.27 10.68 -12.59
CA LEU A 221 15.61 9.43 -12.27
C LEU A 221 14.11 9.48 -12.58
N SER A 222 13.52 8.33 -12.92
CA SER A 222 12.06 8.24 -13.11
C SER A 222 11.33 8.61 -11.83
N VAL A 223 10.35 9.51 -11.91
CA VAL A 223 9.47 9.90 -10.79
C VAL A 223 8.53 8.77 -10.42
N PHE A 224 8.08 8.76 -9.17
CA PHE A 224 7.04 7.81 -8.74
C PHE A 224 5.67 8.26 -9.26
N ALA A 225 4.88 7.30 -9.73
CA ALA A 225 3.57 7.58 -10.31
C ALA A 225 2.54 8.07 -9.27
N ASN A 226 2.62 7.58 -8.02
CA ASN A 226 1.72 7.97 -6.94
C ASN A 226 2.35 7.68 -5.56
N PRO A 227 1.80 8.27 -4.46
CA PRO A 227 2.28 8.06 -3.11
C PRO A 227 2.30 6.59 -2.66
N ARG A 228 1.31 5.78 -3.07
CA ARG A 228 1.25 4.35 -2.76
C ARG A 228 2.47 3.59 -3.31
N ASN A 229 2.81 3.81 -4.60
CA ASN A 229 3.96 3.17 -5.21
C ASN A 229 5.28 3.62 -4.56
N ALA A 230 5.38 4.89 -4.17
CA ALA A 230 6.54 5.41 -3.45
C ALA A 230 6.66 4.77 -2.05
N ALA A 231 5.55 4.61 -1.33
CA ALA A 231 5.51 4.00 0.00
C ALA A 231 5.84 2.49 -0.06
N THR A 232 5.15 1.73 -0.93
CA THR A 232 5.38 0.28 -1.06
C THR A 232 6.77 -0.05 -1.56
N GLY A 233 7.27 0.70 -2.57
CA GLY A 233 8.62 0.57 -3.07
C GLY A 233 9.69 0.94 -2.02
N GLY A 234 9.43 1.99 -1.22
CA GLY A 234 10.31 2.40 -0.13
C GLY A 234 10.39 1.36 0.99
N LEU A 235 9.26 0.74 1.35
CA LEU A 235 9.23 -0.32 2.36
C LEU A 235 9.98 -1.58 1.91
N ARG A 236 10.04 -1.86 0.61
CA ARG A 236 10.71 -3.06 0.04
C ARG A 236 12.15 -2.80 -0.43
N MET A 237 12.77 -1.71 -0.03
CA MET A 237 14.17 -1.42 -0.35
C MET A 237 15.11 -2.43 0.32
N LYS A 238 16.15 -2.86 -0.39
CA LYS A 238 17.15 -3.78 0.14
C LYS A 238 18.05 -3.12 1.19
N ASP A 239 18.26 -1.81 1.09
CA ASP A 239 19.05 -1.02 2.05
C ASP A 239 18.12 -0.26 3.02
N PRO A 240 18.10 -0.61 4.32
CA PRO A 240 17.31 0.13 5.31
C PRO A 240 17.71 1.61 5.44
N LYS A 241 18.94 1.98 5.12
CA LYS A 241 19.40 3.40 5.11
C LYS A 241 18.67 4.21 4.04
N GLU A 242 18.45 3.61 2.87
CA GLU A 242 17.70 4.24 1.80
C GLU A 242 16.19 4.27 2.11
N ALA A 243 15.65 3.23 2.78
CA ALA A 243 14.28 3.23 3.28
C ALA A 243 14.04 4.36 4.30
N ALA A 244 14.98 4.58 5.22
CA ALA A 244 14.92 5.66 6.20
C ALA A 244 14.81 7.06 5.58
N LYS A 245 15.47 7.29 4.44
CA LYS A 245 15.44 8.59 3.71
C LYS A 245 14.09 8.88 3.05
N ARG A 246 13.19 7.88 2.95
CA ARG A 246 11.88 8.03 2.30
C ARG A 246 10.87 8.78 3.15
N GLY A 247 11.10 8.90 4.48
CA GLY A 247 10.16 9.54 5.39
C GLY A 247 8.79 8.85 5.38
N LEU A 248 8.80 7.52 5.41
CA LEU A 248 7.59 6.69 5.48
C LEU A 248 7.00 6.75 6.89
N GLU A 249 5.68 6.64 6.97
CA GLU A 249 4.92 6.61 8.21
C GLU A 249 3.94 5.43 8.19
N ALA A 250 3.72 4.81 9.36
CA ALA A 250 2.76 3.73 9.50
C ALA A 250 1.62 4.16 10.42
N PHE A 251 0.38 4.00 9.96
CA PHE A 251 -0.83 4.13 10.76
C PHE A 251 -1.33 2.75 11.15
N VAL A 252 -1.49 2.52 12.45
CA VAL A 252 -2.00 1.25 12.97
C VAL A 252 -3.51 1.36 13.16
N TYR A 253 -4.27 0.49 12.49
CA TYR A 253 -5.74 0.54 12.46
C TYR A 253 -6.41 -0.73 13.02
N GLN A 254 -5.63 -1.71 13.48
CA GLN A 254 -6.20 -2.94 14.05
C GLN A 254 -5.23 -3.65 14.98
N LEU A 255 -5.73 -4.06 16.15
CA LEU A 255 -5.17 -5.14 16.95
C LEU A 255 -5.73 -6.46 16.39
N GLY A 256 -4.92 -7.19 15.62
CA GLY A 256 -5.33 -8.40 14.92
C GLY A 256 -5.20 -9.67 15.75
N TYR A 257 -4.25 -9.69 16.69
CA TYR A 257 -4.01 -10.77 17.63
C TYR A 257 -3.45 -10.22 18.95
N ALA A 258 -3.88 -10.78 20.07
CA ALA A 258 -3.34 -10.46 21.39
C ALA A 258 -3.33 -11.72 22.27
N GLU A 259 -2.19 -11.99 22.89
CA GLU A 259 -1.93 -13.15 23.72
C GLU A 259 -1.33 -12.71 25.06
N ASN A 260 -1.79 -13.30 26.15
CA ASN A 260 -1.22 -13.06 27.47
C ASN A 260 0.04 -13.92 27.71
N GLU A 261 0.63 -13.82 28.90
CA GLU A 261 1.84 -14.56 29.27
C GLU A 261 1.62 -16.09 29.33
N GLN A 262 0.38 -16.54 29.51
CA GLN A 262 -0.01 -17.96 29.53
C GLN A 262 -0.33 -18.52 28.14
N GLY A 263 -0.18 -17.73 27.07
CA GLY A 263 -0.48 -18.13 25.69
C GLY A 263 -1.96 -18.11 25.35
N ALA A 264 -2.82 -17.55 26.19
CA ALA A 264 -4.24 -17.43 25.91
C ALA A 264 -4.52 -16.18 25.05
N ASN A 265 -5.35 -16.35 24.02
CA ASN A 265 -5.82 -15.21 23.22
C ASN A 265 -6.78 -14.35 24.05
N ILE A 266 -6.43 -13.08 24.23
CA ILE A 266 -7.17 -12.11 25.03
C ILE A 266 -7.83 -11.02 24.19
N LEU A 267 -7.89 -11.18 22.87
CA LEU A 267 -8.50 -10.19 21.98
C LEU A 267 -9.98 -9.94 22.32
N ALA A 268 -10.70 -10.97 22.79
CA ALA A 268 -12.09 -10.89 23.23
C ALA A 268 -12.29 -10.10 24.54
N ASN A 269 -11.21 -9.80 25.28
CA ASN A 269 -11.30 -8.98 26.51
C ASN A 269 -11.57 -7.48 26.18
N PHE A 270 -11.33 -7.06 24.92
CA PHE A 270 -11.70 -5.74 24.46
C PHE A 270 -13.18 -5.74 24.06
N ILE A 271 -13.97 -4.86 24.66
CA ILE A 271 -15.42 -4.78 24.40
C ILE A 271 -15.66 -4.21 23.01
N THR A 272 -14.86 -3.19 22.60
CA THR A 272 -15.03 -2.51 21.34
C THR A 272 -13.73 -2.45 20.52
N HIS A 273 -13.89 -2.25 19.20
CA HIS A 273 -12.77 -1.98 18.31
C HIS A 273 -12.06 -0.66 18.67
N SER A 274 -12.85 0.38 18.97
CA SER A 274 -12.34 1.71 19.33
C SER A 274 -11.49 1.70 20.60
N GLU A 275 -11.84 0.89 21.62
CA GLU A 275 -10.98 0.70 22.81
C GLU A 275 -9.62 0.14 22.45
N SER A 276 -9.56 -0.89 21.59
CA SER A 276 -8.29 -1.47 21.17
C SER A 276 -7.42 -0.47 20.39
N ILE A 277 -8.03 0.40 19.57
CA ILE A 277 -7.31 1.45 18.84
C ILE A 277 -6.82 2.54 19.80
N ALA A 278 -7.65 2.97 20.76
CA ALA A 278 -7.25 3.92 21.79
C ALA A 278 -6.07 3.41 22.62
N LEU A 279 -6.07 2.12 23.00
CA LEU A 279 -4.94 1.48 23.67
C LEU A 279 -3.66 1.61 22.84
N LEU A 280 -3.71 1.30 21.54
CA LEU A 280 -2.54 1.38 20.66
C LEU A 280 -2.03 2.84 20.55
N GLY A 281 -2.92 3.82 20.46
CA GLY A 281 -2.56 5.23 20.52
C GLY A 281 -1.86 5.61 21.83
N ASN A 282 -2.37 5.12 22.97
CA ASN A 282 -1.76 5.31 24.28
C ASN A 282 -0.41 4.60 24.42
N ALA A 283 -0.22 3.48 23.72
CA ALA A 283 1.07 2.77 23.67
C ALA A 283 2.10 3.43 22.72
N GLY A 284 1.71 4.52 22.03
CA GLY A 284 2.62 5.35 21.22
C GLY A 284 2.59 5.09 19.73
N PHE A 285 1.66 4.26 19.25
CA PHE A 285 1.46 4.07 17.82
C PHE A 285 0.72 5.25 17.18
N LYS A 286 1.05 5.54 15.93
CA LYS A 286 0.27 6.46 15.12
C LYS A 286 -1.01 5.75 14.68
N ILE A 287 -2.14 6.26 15.14
CA ILE A 287 -3.48 5.70 14.85
C ILE A 287 -4.27 6.68 13.97
N PRO A 288 -5.36 6.24 13.31
CA PRO A 288 -6.26 7.14 12.63
C PRO A 288 -6.95 8.09 13.64
N ASP A 289 -6.48 9.31 13.77
CA ASP A 289 -7.02 10.35 14.64
C ASP A 289 -7.94 11.31 13.88
N ALA A 290 -7.45 11.85 12.76
CA ALA A 290 -8.28 12.61 11.84
C ALA A 290 -9.06 11.66 10.94
N GLY A 291 -10.37 11.85 10.85
CA GLY A 291 -11.25 10.98 10.04
C GLY A 291 -11.69 9.69 10.72
N HIS A 292 -11.40 9.53 12.01
CA HIS A 292 -11.98 8.47 12.83
C HIS A 292 -13.22 8.99 13.56
N ALA A 293 -14.28 8.18 13.58
CA ALA A 293 -15.48 8.44 14.36
C ALA A 293 -16.13 7.13 14.84
N VAL A 294 -16.80 7.19 15.98
CA VAL A 294 -17.75 6.16 16.41
C VAL A 294 -19.14 6.71 16.13
N CYS A 295 -19.86 6.06 15.20
CA CYS A 295 -21.19 6.42 14.76
C CYS A 295 -22.20 5.49 15.45
N LYS A 296 -23.32 6.03 15.96
CA LYS A 296 -24.33 5.28 16.70
C LYS A 296 -25.25 4.43 15.81
N ASN A 297 -25.31 4.75 14.53
CA ASN A 297 -26.16 4.08 13.55
C ASN A 297 -25.63 4.27 12.13
N ILE A 298 -26.24 3.55 11.19
CA ILE A 298 -25.79 3.55 9.79
C ILE A 298 -26.01 4.89 9.09
N GLN A 299 -26.98 5.71 9.52
CA GLN A 299 -27.20 7.03 8.91
C GLN A 299 -26.05 7.98 9.25
N GLU A 300 -25.58 8.01 10.48
CA GLU A 300 -24.39 8.77 10.87
C GLU A 300 -23.14 8.31 10.10
N VAL A 301 -22.99 6.99 9.84
CA VAL A 301 -21.93 6.45 9.00
C VAL A 301 -21.99 7.01 7.58
N ILE A 302 -23.17 7.00 6.96
CA ILE A 302 -23.39 7.51 5.61
C ILE A 302 -22.99 8.98 5.52
N ASP A 303 -23.49 9.79 6.45
CA ASP A 303 -23.24 11.24 6.50
C ASP A 303 -21.73 11.53 6.68
N PHE A 304 -21.08 10.76 7.55
CA PHE A 304 -19.65 10.87 7.79
C PHE A 304 -18.82 10.48 6.54
N CYS A 305 -19.17 9.39 5.88
CA CYS A 305 -18.48 8.93 4.66
C CYS A 305 -18.62 9.95 3.52
N LEU A 306 -19.81 10.50 3.31
CA LEU A 306 -20.06 11.50 2.27
C LEU A 306 -19.29 12.81 2.56
N LYS A 307 -19.26 13.26 3.81
CA LYS A 307 -18.46 14.43 4.23
C LYS A 307 -16.95 14.20 3.95
N TRP A 308 -16.45 13.01 4.21
CA TRP A 308 -15.04 12.70 3.95
C TRP A 308 -14.73 12.56 2.46
N GLN A 309 -15.67 12.12 1.64
CA GLN A 309 -15.51 12.11 0.18
C GLN A 309 -15.22 13.52 -0.37
N GLU A 310 -15.82 14.55 0.20
CA GLU A 310 -15.56 15.95 -0.19
C GLU A 310 -14.22 16.47 0.35
N LYS A 311 -13.81 16.00 1.53
CA LYS A 311 -12.60 16.44 2.22
C LYS A 311 -11.31 15.71 1.80
N ARG A 312 -11.42 14.60 1.07
CA ARG A 312 -10.29 13.70 0.77
C ARG A 312 -9.06 14.41 0.18
N ASP A 313 -9.28 15.44 -0.66
CA ASP A 313 -8.18 16.13 -1.34
C ASP A 313 -7.38 17.05 -0.42
N SER A 314 -8.00 17.57 0.63
CA SER A 314 -7.36 18.40 1.65
C SER A 314 -6.63 17.60 2.73
N TYR A 315 -6.75 16.27 2.72
CA TYR A 315 -6.06 15.42 3.70
C TYR A 315 -4.60 15.16 3.28
N ASP A 316 -3.72 15.10 4.24
CA ASP A 316 -2.27 15.00 4.02
C ASP A 316 -1.81 13.68 3.36
N TYR A 317 -2.66 12.66 3.39
CA TYR A 317 -2.38 11.33 2.83
C TYR A 317 -3.42 10.96 1.78
N GLU A 318 -3.05 10.06 0.86
CA GLU A 318 -4.00 9.54 -0.11
C GLU A 318 -4.98 8.57 0.54
N LEU A 319 -6.27 8.76 0.22
CA LEU A 319 -7.38 7.93 0.67
C LEU A 319 -8.16 7.41 -0.53
N ASP A 320 -8.50 6.12 -0.50
CA ASP A 320 -9.37 5.53 -1.52
C ASP A 320 -10.83 5.34 -1.02
N GLY A 321 -11.11 5.69 0.24
CA GLY A 321 -12.42 5.56 0.86
C GLY A 321 -12.39 5.70 2.37
N MET A 322 -13.42 5.12 3.00
CA MET A 322 -13.53 4.91 4.45
C MET A 322 -13.71 3.44 4.75
N VAL A 323 -13.25 2.97 5.90
CA VAL A 323 -13.53 1.63 6.40
C VAL A 323 -14.57 1.74 7.50
N VAL A 324 -15.65 1.00 7.36
CA VAL A 324 -16.75 0.93 8.34
C VAL A 324 -16.67 -0.43 9.01
N LYS A 325 -16.58 -0.45 10.32
CA LYS A 325 -16.47 -1.67 11.14
C LYS A 325 -17.56 -1.65 12.22
N VAL A 326 -18.21 -2.78 12.48
CA VAL A 326 -19.03 -2.92 13.68
C VAL A 326 -18.13 -2.71 14.90
N ASN A 327 -18.48 -1.80 15.81
CA ASN A 327 -17.62 -1.41 16.93
C ASN A 327 -17.56 -2.50 18.01
N SER A 328 -18.67 -3.19 18.29
CA SER A 328 -18.73 -4.28 19.29
C SER A 328 -17.99 -5.52 18.83
N ARG A 329 -17.03 -6.01 19.62
CA ARG A 329 -16.28 -7.25 19.37
C ARG A 329 -17.18 -8.49 19.40
N ALA A 330 -18.12 -8.54 20.32
CA ALA A 330 -19.07 -9.66 20.41
C ALA A 330 -19.91 -9.78 19.12
N LEU A 331 -20.39 -8.65 18.58
CA LEU A 331 -21.11 -8.65 17.30
C LEU A 331 -20.19 -9.00 16.11
N GLN A 332 -18.91 -8.60 16.13
CA GLN A 332 -17.95 -9.00 15.11
C GLN A 332 -17.79 -10.53 15.07
N GLU A 333 -17.68 -11.18 16.24
CA GLU A 333 -17.57 -12.64 16.36
C GLU A 333 -18.83 -13.36 15.85
N GLN A 334 -20.03 -12.84 16.20
CA GLN A 334 -21.29 -13.38 15.70
C GLN A 334 -21.42 -13.28 14.18
N CYS A 335 -21.00 -12.16 13.59
CA CYS A 335 -21.00 -11.96 12.14
C CYS A 335 -20.03 -12.91 11.43
N GLY A 336 -18.85 -13.16 12.03
CA GLY A 336 -17.83 -14.03 11.50
C GLY A 336 -17.20 -13.52 10.21
N PHE A 337 -16.69 -14.48 9.42
CA PHE A 337 -15.88 -14.21 8.22
C PHE A 337 -16.40 -15.02 7.03
N THR A 338 -16.07 -14.56 5.83
CA THR A 338 -16.08 -15.37 4.60
C THR A 338 -14.66 -15.89 4.34
N SER A 339 -14.46 -16.64 3.26
CA SER A 339 -13.12 -17.05 2.82
C SER A 339 -12.21 -15.86 2.44
N HIS A 340 -12.78 -14.67 2.15
CA HIS A 340 -12.05 -13.54 1.60
C HIS A 340 -12.10 -12.27 2.44
N HIS A 341 -13.18 -12.06 3.21
CA HIS A 341 -13.37 -10.83 3.99
C HIS A 341 -14.19 -11.04 5.27
N PRO A 342 -14.02 -10.20 6.30
CA PRO A 342 -14.88 -10.16 7.47
C PRO A 342 -16.29 -9.69 7.07
N ARG A 343 -17.33 -10.27 7.68
CA ARG A 343 -18.71 -9.84 7.43
C ARG A 343 -19.10 -8.59 8.20
N TRP A 344 -18.34 -8.24 9.23
CA TRP A 344 -18.56 -7.11 10.13
C TRP A 344 -17.83 -5.83 9.71
N ALA A 345 -17.13 -5.84 8.57
CA ALA A 345 -16.46 -4.66 8.05
C ALA A 345 -16.69 -4.52 6.54
N ILE A 346 -16.78 -3.28 6.07
CA ILE A 346 -16.95 -2.93 4.67
C ILE A 346 -16.14 -1.68 4.32
N ALA A 347 -15.63 -1.60 3.10
CA ALA A 347 -14.95 -0.43 2.59
C ALA A 347 -15.95 0.41 1.77
N PHE A 348 -16.21 1.65 2.22
CA PHE A 348 -16.91 2.64 1.42
C PHE A 348 -15.90 3.32 0.50
N LYS A 349 -15.98 3.01 -0.78
CA LYS A 349 -15.09 3.57 -1.81
C LYS A 349 -15.57 4.95 -2.24
N PHE A 350 -14.68 5.93 -2.24
CA PHE A 350 -14.99 7.24 -2.80
C PHE A 350 -15.24 7.16 -4.30
N LYS A 351 -16.04 8.07 -4.81
CA LYS A 351 -16.24 8.18 -6.26
C LYS A 351 -14.89 8.37 -6.94
N ALA A 352 -14.65 7.56 -7.98
CA ALA A 352 -13.45 7.68 -8.77
C ALA A 352 -13.33 9.08 -9.40
N LYS A 353 -12.12 9.63 -9.40
CA LYS A 353 -11.85 10.86 -10.14
C LYS A 353 -12.00 10.59 -11.63
N GLN A 354 -12.66 11.50 -12.32
CA GLN A 354 -12.92 11.42 -13.76
C GLN A 354 -12.24 12.58 -14.47
N ALA A 355 -11.79 12.33 -15.69
CA ALA A 355 -11.26 13.36 -16.59
C ALA A 355 -11.71 13.08 -18.03
N THR A 356 -11.79 14.12 -18.84
CA THR A 356 -12.05 14.00 -20.26
C THR A 356 -10.77 14.12 -21.06
N THR A 357 -10.62 13.29 -22.09
CA THR A 357 -9.49 13.32 -23.01
C THR A 357 -9.88 12.82 -24.39
N LYS A 358 -9.01 12.96 -25.39
CA LYS A 358 -9.27 12.50 -26.75
C LYS A 358 -8.74 11.09 -27.00
N LEU A 359 -9.52 10.27 -27.68
CA LEU A 359 -9.13 8.98 -28.22
C LEU A 359 -8.38 9.19 -29.56
N LEU A 360 -7.04 9.08 -29.49
CA LEU A 360 -6.17 9.36 -30.63
C LEU A 360 -6.02 8.15 -31.57
N ASN A 361 -5.88 6.94 -30.99
CA ASN A 361 -5.66 5.71 -31.76
C ASN A 361 -6.06 4.48 -30.93
N VAL A 362 -6.18 3.32 -31.59
CA VAL A 362 -6.34 2.02 -30.92
C VAL A 362 -5.29 1.04 -31.46
N GLU A 363 -4.48 0.50 -30.58
CA GLU A 363 -3.51 -0.56 -30.86
C GLU A 363 -4.11 -1.91 -30.46
N TYR A 364 -3.83 -2.93 -31.24
CA TYR A 364 -4.30 -4.29 -30.96
C TYR A 364 -3.13 -5.17 -30.53
N GLN A 365 -3.14 -5.60 -29.28
CA GLN A 365 -2.09 -6.42 -28.68
C GLN A 365 -2.46 -7.89 -28.72
N VAL A 366 -1.48 -8.76 -28.99
CA VAL A 366 -1.67 -10.22 -29.03
C VAL A 366 -1.16 -10.82 -27.72
N GLY A 367 -2.03 -11.50 -26.98
CA GLY A 367 -1.70 -12.17 -25.72
C GLY A 367 -1.03 -13.53 -25.93
N LYS A 368 -0.60 -14.16 -24.84
CA LYS A 368 0.12 -15.46 -24.83
C LYS A 368 -0.66 -16.64 -25.47
N VAL A 369 -1.99 -16.57 -25.45
CA VAL A 369 -2.90 -17.57 -26.07
C VAL A 369 -3.53 -17.07 -27.36
N GLY A 370 -2.97 -15.99 -27.95
CA GLY A 370 -3.46 -15.41 -29.20
C GLY A 370 -4.62 -14.43 -29.05
N SER A 371 -5.14 -14.18 -27.84
CA SER A 371 -6.24 -13.23 -27.61
C SER A 371 -5.85 -11.83 -28.05
N ILE A 372 -6.74 -11.15 -28.80
CA ILE A 372 -6.53 -9.79 -29.27
C ILE A 372 -7.17 -8.82 -28.30
N THR A 373 -6.33 -7.97 -27.68
CA THR A 373 -6.77 -6.94 -26.74
C THR A 373 -6.58 -5.55 -27.34
N PRO A 374 -7.66 -4.81 -27.59
CA PRO A 374 -7.58 -3.43 -28.05
C PRO A 374 -7.15 -2.51 -26.90
N VAL A 375 -6.21 -1.61 -27.17
CA VAL A 375 -5.69 -0.61 -26.23
C VAL A 375 -5.84 0.77 -26.83
N ALA A 376 -6.68 1.60 -26.23
CA ALA A 376 -6.84 3.00 -26.59
C ALA A 376 -5.56 3.76 -26.29
N LYS A 377 -5.10 4.57 -27.24
CA LYS A 377 -4.11 5.64 -27.05
C LYS A 377 -4.86 6.95 -26.91
N LEU A 378 -4.64 7.60 -25.79
CA LEU A 378 -5.32 8.83 -25.42
C LEU A 378 -4.35 10.01 -25.47
N GLU A 379 -4.89 11.19 -25.71
CA GLU A 379 -4.17 12.42 -25.38
C GLU A 379 -3.83 12.36 -23.87
N PRO A 380 -2.55 12.58 -23.49
CA PRO A 380 -2.16 12.45 -22.08
C PRO A 380 -3.00 13.34 -21.17
N VAL A 381 -3.65 12.76 -20.18
CA VAL A 381 -4.49 13.47 -19.21
C VAL A 381 -4.06 13.13 -17.80
N HIS A 382 -3.97 14.17 -16.95
CA HIS A 382 -3.66 13.95 -15.53
C HIS A 382 -4.92 13.53 -14.77
N LEU A 383 -4.87 12.33 -14.16
CA LEU A 383 -6.01 11.73 -13.48
C LEU A 383 -5.57 11.00 -12.22
N ALA A 384 -6.06 11.46 -11.05
CA ALA A 384 -5.75 10.88 -9.75
C ALA A 384 -4.23 10.68 -9.53
N GLY A 385 -3.44 11.76 -9.73
CA GLY A 385 -2.00 11.78 -9.47
C GLY A 385 -1.12 11.07 -10.51
N VAL A 386 -1.68 10.58 -11.63
CA VAL A 386 -0.90 9.97 -12.73
C VAL A 386 -1.33 10.50 -14.07
N THR A 387 -0.41 10.46 -15.03
CA THR A 387 -0.72 10.79 -16.43
C THR A 387 -1.19 9.53 -17.16
N VAL A 388 -2.44 9.51 -17.57
CA VAL A 388 -3.05 8.42 -18.34
C VAL A 388 -2.96 8.73 -19.82
N SER A 389 -2.28 7.85 -20.59
CA SER A 389 -2.14 7.93 -22.05
C SER A 389 -2.59 6.66 -22.76
N SER A 390 -2.90 5.58 -22.01
CA SER A 390 -3.34 4.32 -22.59
C SER A 390 -4.36 3.63 -21.67
N VAL A 391 -5.42 3.06 -22.27
CA VAL A 391 -6.49 2.37 -21.56
C VAL A 391 -6.89 1.10 -22.32
N SER A 392 -7.06 -0.02 -21.62
CA SER A 392 -7.58 -1.24 -22.23
C SER A 392 -9.05 -1.08 -22.62
N LEU A 393 -9.40 -1.51 -23.82
CA LEU A 393 -10.77 -1.57 -24.30
C LEU A 393 -11.36 -2.99 -24.24
N HIS A 394 -10.71 -3.87 -23.51
CA HIS A 394 -11.10 -5.25 -23.25
C HIS A 394 -11.29 -6.09 -24.52
N ASN A 395 -12.34 -5.83 -25.31
CA ASN A 395 -12.71 -6.59 -26.51
C ASN A 395 -13.55 -5.73 -27.49
N GLU A 396 -13.94 -6.32 -28.62
CA GLU A 396 -14.76 -5.67 -29.63
C GLU A 396 -16.14 -5.26 -29.10
N GLU A 397 -16.76 -6.08 -28.25
CA GLU A 397 -18.09 -5.82 -27.70
C GLU A 397 -18.10 -4.59 -26.80
N PHE A 398 -17.03 -4.40 -26.02
CA PHE A 398 -16.85 -3.19 -25.22
C PHE A 398 -16.79 -1.93 -26.09
N ILE A 399 -16.04 -1.96 -27.20
CA ILE A 399 -15.96 -0.86 -28.15
C ILE A 399 -17.34 -0.54 -28.72
N LYS A 400 -18.08 -1.55 -29.16
CA LYS A 400 -19.43 -1.42 -29.72
C LYS A 400 -20.44 -0.92 -28.68
N SER A 401 -20.42 -1.48 -27.47
CA SER A 401 -21.35 -1.10 -26.39
C SER A 401 -21.20 0.36 -25.96
N LYS A 402 -19.97 0.91 -26.04
CA LYS A 402 -19.67 2.31 -25.74
C LYS A 402 -19.76 3.22 -26.97
N ASP A 403 -19.96 2.66 -28.16
CA ASP A 403 -19.94 3.39 -29.47
C ASP A 403 -18.70 4.29 -29.57
N LEU A 404 -17.51 3.72 -29.32
CA LEU A 404 -16.26 4.45 -29.35
C LEU A 404 -15.79 4.67 -30.80
N ARG A 405 -15.33 5.90 -31.09
CA ARG A 405 -14.79 6.28 -32.40
C ARG A 405 -13.45 6.98 -32.25
N LEU A 406 -12.59 6.86 -33.24
CA LEU A 406 -11.36 7.65 -33.29
C LEU A 406 -11.70 9.15 -33.34
N GLY A 407 -11.01 9.95 -32.53
CA GLY A 407 -11.27 11.37 -32.36
C GLY A 407 -12.31 11.72 -31.32
N ASP A 408 -13.02 10.72 -30.73
CA ASP A 408 -13.97 10.96 -29.64
C ASP A 408 -13.30 11.63 -28.44
N THR A 409 -14.01 12.56 -27.82
CA THR A 409 -13.75 12.94 -26.43
C THR A 409 -14.36 11.87 -25.54
N VAL A 410 -13.53 11.23 -24.71
CA VAL A 410 -13.93 10.15 -23.81
C VAL A 410 -13.79 10.57 -22.35
N LEU A 411 -14.71 10.10 -21.52
CA LEU A 411 -14.65 10.23 -20.07
C LEU A 411 -13.89 9.04 -19.52
N VAL A 412 -12.77 9.30 -18.84
CA VAL A 412 -11.89 8.30 -18.23
C VAL A 412 -11.96 8.40 -16.71
N GLU A 413 -11.97 7.27 -16.04
CA GLU A 413 -11.84 7.18 -14.59
C GLU A 413 -10.78 6.13 -14.21
N ARG A 414 -10.29 6.17 -12.98
CA ARG A 414 -9.43 5.12 -12.42
C ARG A 414 -10.22 4.31 -11.41
N ALA A 415 -10.59 3.08 -11.81
CA ALA A 415 -11.25 2.14 -10.92
C ALA A 415 -10.31 1.74 -9.76
N GLY A 416 -10.76 1.98 -8.53
CA GLY A 416 -9.96 1.74 -7.32
C GLY A 416 -8.65 2.51 -7.30
N ASP A 417 -8.59 3.67 -7.94
CA ASP A 417 -7.43 4.53 -8.12
C ASP A 417 -6.18 3.83 -8.73
N VAL A 418 -6.36 2.68 -9.40
CA VAL A 418 -5.26 1.89 -9.97
C VAL A 418 -5.39 1.74 -11.49
N ILE A 419 -6.50 1.21 -12.01
CA ILE A 419 -6.65 0.83 -13.42
C ILE A 419 -7.50 1.89 -14.15
N PRO A 420 -6.97 2.55 -15.20
CA PRO A 420 -7.74 3.48 -15.99
C PRO A 420 -8.79 2.73 -16.83
N TYR A 421 -9.99 3.32 -16.93
CA TYR A 421 -11.16 2.75 -17.59
C TYR A 421 -11.92 3.85 -18.35
N ILE A 422 -12.39 3.57 -19.58
CA ILE A 422 -13.26 4.49 -20.34
C ILE A 422 -14.71 4.26 -19.92
N VAL A 423 -15.30 5.28 -19.27
CA VAL A 423 -16.70 5.26 -18.82
C VAL A 423 -17.64 5.35 -20.02
N LYS A 424 -17.45 6.37 -20.87
CA LYS A 424 -18.27 6.61 -22.07
C LYS A 424 -17.60 7.55 -23.06
N ALA A 425 -18.04 7.53 -24.30
CA ALA A 425 -17.82 8.62 -25.26
C ALA A 425 -18.76 9.78 -24.96
N MET A 426 -18.26 10.99 -25.06
CA MET A 426 -19.03 12.24 -24.93
C MET A 426 -19.66 12.57 -26.29
N LYS A 427 -20.75 11.87 -26.64
CA LYS A 427 -21.37 11.95 -27.97
C LYS A 427 -21.79 13.38 -28.36
N ASP A 428 -22.18 14.15 -27.36
CA ASP A 428 -22.59 15.56 -27.55
C ASP A 428 -21.44 16.49 -28.00
N LEU A 429 -20.19 16.03 -27.85
CA LEU A 429 -18.98 16.74 -28.25
C LEU A 429 -18.46 16.31 -29.64
N ARG A 430 -19.16 15.40 -30.34
CA ARG A 430 -18.77 14.95 -31.67
C ARG A 430 -18.96 16.03 -32.69
N THR A 431 -17.98 16.17 -33.57
CA THR A 431 -17.95 17.19 -34.65
C THR A 431 -18.35 16.64 -36.02
N GLY A 432 -18.62 15.31 -36.10
CA GLY A 432 -18.89 14.58 -37.34
C GLY A 432 -17.63 14.10 -38.08
N LYS A 433 -16.44 14.33 -37.51
CA LYS A 433 -15.15 13.87 -38.07
C LYS A 433 -14.68 12.56 -37.44
N GLU A 434 -15.38 12.10 -36.42
CA GLU A 434 -15.04 10.88 -35.64
C GLU A 434 -15.30 9.65 -36.51
N GLN A 435 -14.28 8.77 -36.60
CA GLN A 435 -14.32 7.58 -37.44
C GLN A 435 -14.65 6.33 -36.60
N PRO A 436 -15.58 5.47 -37.08
CA PRO A 436 -15.85 4.20 -36.41
C PRO A 436 -14.58 3.35 -36.30
N LEU A 437 -14.37 2.74 -35.11
CA LEU A 437 -13.28 1.81 -34.89
C LEU A 437 -13.55 0.50 -35.65
N GLN A 438 -12.63 0.13 -36.53
CA GLN A 438 -12.68 -1.16 -37.23
C GLN A 438 -11.81 -2.16 -36.49
N TYR A 439 -12.44 -3.28 -36.07
CA TYR A 439 -11.70 -4.36 -35.45
C TYR A 439 -10.95 -5.17 -36.53
N PRO A 440 -9.67 -5.55 -36.31
CA PRO A 440 -8.90 -6.28 -37.32
C PRO A 440 -9.53 -7.64 -37.61
N LYS A 441 -9.55 -8.03 -38.90
CA LYS A 441 -9.96 -9.36 -39.33
C LYS A 441 -8.82 -10.36 -39.38
N THR A 442 -7.58 -9.84 -39.46
CA THR A 442 -6.34 -10.61 -39.53
C THR A 442 -5.44 -10.25 -38.37
N CYS A 443 -4.46 -11.10 -38.06
CA CYS A 443 -3.53 -10.88 -36.93
C CYS A 443 -2.71 -9.58 -37.15
N PRO A 444 -2.79 -8.60 -36.23
CA PRO A 444 -2.19 -7.27 -36.43
C PRO A 444 -0.65 -7.25 -36.36
N ILE A 445 -0.02 -8.32 -35.85
CA ILE A 445 1.44 -8.36 -35.56
C ILE A 445 2.19 -9.35 -36.46
N ASN A 446 1.51 -9.98 -37.40
CA ASN A 446 2.15 -10.90 -38.35
C ASN A 446 2.15 -10.31 -39.78
N PRO A 447 3.00 -9.31 -40.06
CA PRO A 447 2.98 -8.60 -41.35
C PRO A 447 3.46 -9.44 -42.53
N THR A 448 4.14 -10.58 -42.26
CA THR A 448 4.63 -11.48 -43.32
C THR A 448 3.62 -12.56 -43.69
N ASP A 449 2.59 -12.78 -42.88
CA ASP A 449 1.52 -13.76 -43.13
C ASP A 449 0.16 -13.09 -42.95
N THR A 450 -0.16 -12.24 -43.93
CA THR A 450 -1.44 -11.50 -44.00
C THR A 450 -2.65 -12.43 -44.18
N SER A 451 -2.44 -13.74 -44.28
CA SER A 451 -3.46 -14.77 -44.50
C SER A 451 -4.06 -15.33 -43.20
N VAL A 452 -3.50 -15.01 -42.03
CA VAL A 452 -4.01 -15.53 -40.74
C VAL A 452 -5.23 -14.74 -40.29
N GLU A 453 -6.40 -15.24 -40.58
CA GLU A 453 -7.66 -14.70 -40.08
C GLU A 453 -7.81 -14.94 -38.57
N LEU A 454 -8.40 -13.96 -37.90
CA LEU A 454 -8.75 -14.10 -36.48
C LEU A 454 -10.00 -14.96 -36.35
N ILE A 455 -10.03 -15.84 -35.37
CA ILE A 455 -11.18 -16.67 -35.03
C ILE A 455 -11.81 -16.17 -33.71
N LYS A 456 -13.12 -16.33 -33.62
CA LYS A 456 -13.88 -16.13 -32.40
C LYS A 456 -14.69 -17.39 -32.11
N GLU A 457 -14.39 -18.05 -30.99
CA GLU A 457 -15.12 -19.24 -30.57
C GLU A 457 -16.50 -18.84 -30.02
N GLU A 458 -17.47 -19.74 -30.16
CA GLU A 458 -18.83 -19.50 -29.66
C GLU A 458 -18.81 -19.39 -28.14
N GLY A 459 -19.35 -18.29 -27.60
CA GLY A 459 -19.35 -17.98 -26.18
C GLY A 459 -18.12 -17.22 -25.68
N GLU A 460 -17.08 -16.98 -26.50
CA GLU A 460 -15.93 -16.17 -26.14
C GLU A 460 -16.10 -14.69 -26.54
N ALA A 461 -15.68 -13.80 -25.64
CA ALA A 461 -15.70 -12.34 -25.90
C ALA A 461 -14.52 -11.85 -26.73
N ALA A 462 -13.41 -12.59 -26.77
CA ALA A 462 -12.16 -12.19 -27.40
C ALA A 462 -11.93 -12.90 -28.75
N TRP A 463 -11.50 -12.13 -29.75
CA TRP A 463 -10.92 -12.67 -30.97
C TRP A 463 -9.53 -13.24 -30.71
N ARG A 464 -9.15 -14.30 -31.41
CA ARG A 464 -7.87 -14.98 -31.27
C ARG A 464 -7.15 -15.15 -32.60
N CYS A 465 -5.83 -14.99 -32.55
CA CYS A 465 -4.93 -15.44 -33.62
C CYS A 465 -4.68 -16.95 -33.44
N PRO A 466 -5.10 -17.81 -34.39
CA PRO A 466 -4.92 -19.26 -34.27
C PRO A 466 -3.48 -19.72 -34.52
N ASN A 467 -2.62 -18.87 -35.07
CA ASN A 467 -1.24 -19.20 -35.35
C ASN A 467 -0.41 -19.35 -34.08
N CYS A 468 -0.17 -20.59 -33.64
CA CYS A 468 0.60 -20.91 -32.43
C CYS A 468 2.10 -20.54 -32.49
N VAL A 469 2.63 -20.30 -33.69
CA VAL A 469 4.03 -19.85 -33.93
C VAL A 469 4.14 -18.36 -34.18
N CYS A 470 3.06 -17.60 -34.00
CA CYS A 470 3.08 -16.15 -34.07
C CYS A 470 4.13 -15.57 -33.10
N GLY A 471 5.06 -14.76 -33.61
CA GLY A 471 6.16 -14.17 -32.83
C GLY A 471 5.68 -13.41 -31.59
N ALA A 472 4.54 -12.73 -31.70
CA ALA A 472 3.94 -12.05 -30.55
C ALA A 472 3.46 -13.02 -29.46
N GLN A 473 2.83 -14.14 -29.82
CA GLN A 473 2.43 -15.17 -28.85
C GLN A 473 3.66 -15.81 -28.19
N SER A 474 4.70 -16.11 -28.97
CA SER A 474 5.96 -16.68 -28.46
C SER A 474 6.61 -15.74 -27.46
N LEU A 475 6.71 -14.45 -27.78
CA LEU A 475 7.23 -13.43 -26.86
C LEU A 475 6.41 -13.37 -25.55
N GLN A 476 5.08 -13.34 -25.63
CA GLN A 476 4.21 -13.31 -24.46
C GLN A 476 4.28 -14.61 -23.63
N LYS A 477 4.46 -15.76 -24.24
CA LYS A 477 4.71 -17.04 -23.55
C LYS A 477 6.03 -16.99 -22.77
N MET A 478 7.10 -16.43 -23.35
CA MET A 478 8.39 -16.26 -22.64
C MET A 478 8.26 -15.28 -21.49
N ILE A 479 7.61 -14.12 -21.71
CA ILE A 479 7.35 -13.14 -20.62
C ILE A 479 6.57 -13.80 -19.48
N PHE A 480 5.56 -14.60 -19.79
CA PHE A 480 4.80 -15.32 -18.77
C PHE A 480 5.65 -16.38 -18.08
N HIS A 481 6.48 -17.14 -18.83
CA HIS A 481 7.30 -18.20 -18.28
C HIS A 481 8.26 -17.70 -17.20
N VAL A 482 8.86 -16.52 -17.39
CA VAL A 482 9.81 -15.94 -16.41
C VAL A 482 9.09 -15.14 -15.30
N SER A 483 7.78 -14.90 -15.42
CA SER A 483 7.03 -14.08 -14.48
C SER A 483 6.66 -14.80 -13.19
N LYS A 484 6.24 -14.04 -12.18
CA LYS A 484 5.86 -14.51 -10.84
C LYS A 484 4.86 -15.68 -10.81
N PRO A 485 3.83 -15.77 -11.68
CA PRO A 485 2.93 -16.92 -11.71
C PRO A 485 3.54 -18.22 -12.28
N ALA A 486 4.74 -18.19 -12.82
CA ALA A 486 5.41 -19.34 -13.44
C ALA A 486 6.76 -19.63 -12.75
N MET A 487 7.89 -19.30 -13.38
CA MET A 487 9.23 -19.62 -12.85
C MET A 487 9.75 -18.58 -11.84
N ASP A 488 9.13 -17.42 -11.74
CA ASP A 488 9.49 -16.32 -10.84
C ASP A 488 10.99 -15.97 -10.85
N ILE A 489 11.54 -15.74 -12.05
CA ILE A 489 12.97 -15.44 -12.19
C ILE A 489 13.20 -13.97 -11.83
N ASP A 490 13.82 -13.75 -10.68
CA ASP A 490 14.11 -12.39 -10.18
C ASP A 490 14.99 -11.61 -11.16
N GLY A 491 14.68 -10.32 -11.34
CA GLY A 491 15.39 -9.44 -12.27
C GLY A 491 15.12 -9.71 -13.76
N PHE A 492 14.42 -10.79 -14.13
CA PHE A 492 14.15 -11.16 -15.52
C PHE A 492 12.76 -10.72 -15.99
N GLY A 493 12.54 -9.41 -16.01
CA GLY A 493 11.27 -8.82 -16.38
C GLY A 493 11.01 -8.73 -17.89
N LYS A 494 9.79 -8.25 -18.25
CA LYS A 494 9.34 -8.08 -19.64
C LYS A 494 10.36 -7.36 -20.52
N SER A 495 11.03 -6.32 -20.02
CA SER A 495 12.01 -5.53 -20.78
C SER A 495 13.21 -6.37 -21.24
N ILE A 496 13.73 -7.22 -20.35
CA ILE A 496 14.86 -8.10 -20.66
C ILE A 496 14.45 -9.17 -21.66
N VAL A 497 13.27 -9.78 -21.48
CA VAL A 497 12.74 -10.76 -22.45
C VAL A 497 12.57 -10.13 -23.82
N CYS A 498 12.00 -8.93 -23.91
CA CYS A 498 11.86 -8.20 -25.18
C CYS A 498 13.23 -7.94 -25.82
N LEU A 499 14.21 -7.48 -25.04
CA LEU A 499 15.56 -7.21 -25.53
C LEU A 499 16.23 -8.48 -26.10
N LEU A 500 16.16 -9.59 -25.36
CA LEU A 500 16.73 -10.87 -25.78
C LEU A 500 16.04 -11.46 -27.02
N TYR A 501 14.72 -11.27 -27.14
CA TYR A 501 13.93 -11.77 -28.26
C TYR A 501 14.16 -10.97 -29.55
N THR A 502 14.42 -9.67 -29.44
CA THR A 502 14.56 -8.76 -30.58
C THR A 502 16.02 -8.47 -30.97
N SER A 503 16.98 -8.71 -30.07
CA SER A 503 18.40 -8.48 -30.35
C SER A 503 19.08 -9.76 -30.83
N PRO A 504 19.83 -9.72 -31.94
CA PRO A 504 20.59 -10.88 -32.41
C PRO A 504 21.62 -11.29 -31.35
N SER A 505 21.64 -12.57 -31.00
CA SER A 505 22.65 -13.14 -30.10
C SER A 505 24.04 -13.06 -30.74
N PRO A 506 25.10 -12.79 -29.96
CA PRO A 506 26.48 -12.95 -30.47
C PRO A 506 26.75 -14.33 -31.07
N ARG A 507 26.03 -15.38 -30.60
CA ARG A 507 26.12 -16.73 -31.17
C ARG A 507 25.48 -16.85 -32.55
N ASP A 508 24.47 -16.06 -32.87
CA ASP A 508 23.81 -16.07 -34.19
C ASP A 508 24.76 -15.50 -35.25
N ARG A 509 25.61 -14.53 -34.89
CA ARG A 509 26.65 -13.98 -35.76
C ARG A 509 27.77 -14.97 -36.04
N THR A 510 28.08 -15.89 -35.13
CA THR A 510 29.11 -16.92 -35.34
C THR A 510 28.61 -18.06 -36.23
N ARG A 511 27.31 -18.41 -36.18
CA ARG A 511 26.73 -19.43 -37.09
C ARG A 511 26.64 -18.96 -38.54
N SER A 512 26.43 -17.65 -38.78
CA SER A 512 26.42 -17.10 -40.15
C SER A 512 27.80 -16.99 -40.79
N ARG A 513 28.89 -17.27 -40.06
CA ARG A 513 30.27 -17.24 -40.55
C ARG A 513 30.88 -18.63 -40.76
N MET A 514 30.14 -19.72 -40.62
CA MET A 514 30.63 -21.03 -41.06
C MET A 514 30.54 -21.11 -42.59
N PRO A 515 31.68 -21.33 -43.30
CA PRO A 515 31.64 -21.53 -44.74
C PRO A 515 30.86 -22.80 -45.04
N SER A 516 29.95 -22.71 -45.99
CA SER A 516 29.42 -23.88 -46.68
C SER A 516 30.54 -24.51 -47.52
N SER A 517 31.32 -25.40 -46.92
CA SER A 517 32.26 -26.20 -47.67
C SER A 517 32.62 -27.45 -46.86
N ALA A 518 31.97 -28.54 -47.15
CA ALA A 518 32.44 -29.79 -47.70
C ALA A 518 31.34 -30.83 -47.65
#